data_46e843ee0efbdcda9fb5b0047f0df2cf
#
_entry.id   46e843ee0efbdcda9fb5b0047f0df2cf
#
_cell.length_a   1.000
_cell.length_b   1.000
_cell.length_c   1.000
_cell.angle_alpha   90.00
_cell.angle_beta   90.00
_cell.angle_gamma   90.00
#
_symmetry.space_group_name_H-M   'P 1'
#
loop_
_entity.id
_entity.type
_entity.pdbx_description
1 polymer ?
#
loop_
_entity_poly.entity_id
_entity_poly.type
_entity_poly.pdbx_seq_one_letter_code
_entity_poly.pdbx_strand_id
1 'polypeptide(L)'
;MTAPTPQRMTPSEALVETLAANGVTEVFGIVGSAYMDALDIFPAAGIRFIPVAHEQGAAHMADGYARASGRHGVCIAQNGPGITNFVTAIAAAYWAHSPVVFITPETGSMTMGLGGFQETEQLPIFSKITKYQGHVNNPKRMAEIAARCFDRAMLELGPTQLNIPRDYFYGDIQATISPPLRIGRGPGDTAALDQAAELLAQAKFPVIVAGGGVITSGGTAEAIALAERLHAPVANSYLHNDSFPASHPLWCGPLGYQGSKAAMKLIAQADVVLALGTRLGPFGTLPQYGMEYWPAGAKIIQVDVDPRVLGLVKTISVGINGDARAAAAALIARLEGLELACLANQAERQASIEAEKRAWEQELAAWTHETDPFSLEVARDSKLMHPRQMLRELEKAMPRHAMVSTDIGNICS
;
A
#
# COMPACT_ATOMS: atom_id res chain seq x y z
N MET A 1 17.88 -14.99 24.41
CA MET A 1 17.71 -13.59 24.87
C MET A 1 17.06 -13.66 26.24
N THR A 2 17.62 -13.01 27.26
CA THR A 2 17.00 -12.87 28.57
C THR A 2 15.71 -12.06 28.41
N ALA A 3 14.66 -12.43 29.14
CA ALA A 3 13.41 -11.67 29.16
C ALA A 3 13.69 -10.23 29.59
N PRO A 4 13.12 -9.21 28.93
CA PRO A 4 13.33 -7.83 29.34
C PRO A 4 12.78 -7.61 30.76
N THR A 5 13.56 -6.93 31.61
CA THR A 5 13.20 -6.67 33.00
C THR A 5 12.51 -5.32 33.15
N PRO A 6 11.54 -5.19 34.08
CA PRO A 6 10.92 -3.92 34.36
C PRO A 6 11.95 -2.90 34.85
N GLN A 7 11.84 -1.66 34.35
CA GLN A 7 12.67 -0.54 34.72
C GLN A 7 11.78 0.61 35.21
N ARG A 8 12.29 1.39 36.17
CA ARG A 8 11.61 2.61 36.60
C ARG A 8 11.86 3.71 35.59
N MET A 9 10.79 4.29 35.10
CA MET A 9 10.82 5.39 34.13
C MET A 9 9.51 6.19 34.17
N THR A 10 9.46 7.33 33.48
CA THR A 10 8.20 8.03 33.25
C THR A 10 7.42 7.35 32.11
N PRO A 11 6.09 7.54 32.01
CA PRO A 11 5.35 7.05 30.88
C PRO A 11 5.78 7.67 29.54
N SER A 12 6.27 8.92 29.53
CA SER A 12 6.88 9.56 28.36
C SER A 12 8.13 8.81 27.89
N GLU A 13 9.03 8.46 28.82
CA GLU A 13 10.20 7.62 28.50
C GLU A 13 9.76 6.25 27.98
N ALA A 14 8.75 5.62 28.60
CA ALA A 14 8.24 4.33 28.15
C ALA A 14 7.67 4.38 26.73
N LEU A 15 7.00 5.46 26.36
CA LEU A 15 6.56 5.70 24.99
C LEU A 15 7.75 5.84 24.04
N VAL A 16 8.68 6.73 24.35
CA VAL A 16 9.83 7.06 23.48
C VAL A 16 10.77 5.87 23.30
N GLU A 17 11.04 5.13 24.36
CA GLU A 17 11.81 3.87 24.29
C GLU A 17 11.09 2.82 23.44
N THR A 18 9.76 2.76 23.48
CA THR A 18 8.98 1.87 22.61
C THR A 18 9.07 2.31 21.14
N LEU A 19 9.03 3.63 20.86
CA LEU A 19 9.26 4.15 19.50
C LEU A 19 10.66 3.74 18.99
N ALA A 20 11.69 3.99 19.80
CA ALA A 20 13.08 3.65 19.47
C ALA A 20 13.27 2.13 19.26
N ALA A 21 12.69 1.30 20.12
CA ALA A 21 12.74 -0.16 20.00
C ALA A 21 12.10 -0.65 18.69
N ASN A 22 11.06 0.04 18.19
CA ASN A 22 10.44 -0.23 16.89
C ASN A 22 11.18 0.41 15.71
N GLY A 23 12.35 1.00 15.96
CA GLY A 23 13.21 1.57 14.94
C GLY A 23 12.69 2.88 14.34
N VAL A 24 11.87 3.62 15.10
CA VAL A 24 11.42 4.95 14.71
C VAL A 24 12.58 5.92 14.79
N THR A 25 12.87 6.60 13.70
CA THR A 25 13.91 7.63 13.59
C THR A 25 13.34 9.01 13.27
N GLU A 26 12.12 9.06 12.72
CA GLU A 26 11.40 10.27 12.40
C GLU A 26 9.97 10.23 12.93
N VAL A 27 9.49 11.35 13.47
CA VAL A 27 8.10 11.60 13.83
C VAL A 27 7.65 12.91 13.20
N PHE A 28 6.55 12.89 12.47
CA PHE A 28 5.99 14.05 11.78
C PHE A 28 4.87 14.69 12.62
N GLY A 29 4.84 16.03 12.72
CA GLY A 29 3.79 16.64 13.53
C GLY A 29 3.87 18.16 13.68
N ILE A 30 3.00 18.67 14.53
CA ILE A 30 3.05 20.04 15.03
C ILE A 30 3.21 19.97 16.54
N VAL A 31 4.14 20.75 17.09
CA VAL A 31 4.39 20.82 18.54
C VAL A 31 3.10 21.15 19.29
N GLY A 32 2.77 20.34 20.29
CA GLY A 32 1.57 20.50 21.08
C GLY A 32 1.81 20.33 22.59
N SER A 33 1.13 21.13 23.39
CA SER A 33 1.26 21.11 24.84
C SER A 33 0.82 19.79 25.52
N ALA A 34 0.07 18.97 24.79
CA ALA A 34 -0.44 17.71 25.34
C ALA A 34 0.62 16.58 25.45
N TYR A 35 1.79 16.74 24.81
CA TYR A 35 2.83 15.71 24.75
C TYR A 35 4.25 16.27 24.78
N MET A 36 4.44 17.46 25.33
CA MET A 36 5.76 18.15 25.38
C MET A 36 6.80 17.30 26.09
N ASP A 37 6.43 16.60 27.15
CA ASP A 37 7.36 15.77 27.92
C ASP A 37 7.94 14.59 27.11
N ALA A 38 7.13 13.97 26.26
CA ALA A 38 7.64 12.96 25.34
C ALA A 38 8.47 13.60 24.22
N LEU A 39 8.06 14.76 23.70
CA LEU A 39 8.77 15.46 22.65
C LEU A 39 10.17 15.92 23.07
N ASP A 40 10.31 16.37 24.31
CA ASP A 40 11.58 16.86 24.88
C ASP A 40 12.68 15.79 24.88
N ILE A 41 12.31 14.53 25.01
CA ILE A 41 13.25 13.40 25.06
C ILE A 41 13.48 12.73 23.69
N PHE A 42 12.79 13.11 22.63
CA PHE A 42 13.03 12.56 21.27
C PHE A 42 14.48 12.69 20.82
N PRO A 43 15.16 13.87 20.96
CA PRO A 43 16.55 14.00 20.53
C PRO A 43 17.51 13.05 21.26
N ALA A 44 17.32 12.84 22.57
CA ALA A 44 18.13 11.93 23.35
C ALA A 44 17.95 10.46 22.93
N ALA A 45 16.76 10.10 22.44
CA ALA A 45 16.47 8.78 21.87
C ALA A 45 16.87 8.63 20.40
N GLY A 46 17.48 9.66 19.78
CA GLY A 46 17.85 9.65 18.37
C GLY A 46 16.66 9.80 17.40
N ILE A 47 15.53 10.28 17.90
CA ILE A 47 14.32 10.50 17.11
C ILE A 47 14.28 11.95 16.66
N ARG A 48 14.18 12.17 15.36
CA ARG A 48 14.03 13.51 14.76
C ARG A 48 12.54 13.87 14.65
N PHE A 49 12.14 14.96 15.29
CA PHE A 49 10.83 15.54 15.07
C PHE A 49 10.85 16.43 13.81
N ILE A 50 9.95 16.19 12.89
CA ILE A 50 9.83 16.94 11.64
C ILE A 50 8.57 17.78 11.71
N PRO A 51 8.69 19.10 11.97
CA PRO A 51 7.54 19.98 12.04
C PRO A 51 6.93 20.23 10.67
N VAL A 52 5.62 20.35 10.62
CA VAL A 52 4.85 20.65 9.41
C VAL A 52 4.01 21.91 9.59
N ALA A 53 3.51 22.46 8.48
CA ALA A 53 2.63 23.63 8.51
C ALA A 53 1.16 23.29 8.81
N HIS A 54 0.76 22.04 8.58
CA HIS A 54 -0.61 21.53 8.82
C HIS A 54 -0.55 20.04 9.16
N GLU A 55 -1.35 19.60 10.13
CA GLU A 55 -1.29 18.22 10.65
C GLU A 55 -1.65 17.16 9.58
N GLN A 56 -2.54 17.48 8.66
CA GLN A 56 -2.82 16.60 7.52
C GLN A 56 -1.53 16.28 6.75
N GLY A 57 -0.63 17.26 6.58
CA GLY A 57 0.68 17.06 5.96
C GLY A 57 1.54 16.08 6.75
N ALA A 58 1.53 16.12 8.10
CA ALA A 58 2.25 15.18 8.93
C ALA A 58 1.78 13.73 8.70
N ALA A 59 0.48 13.52 8.66
CA ALA A 59 -0.06 12.18 8.46
C ALA A 59 0.19 11.66 7.02
N HIS A 60 0.14 12.54 5.98
CA HIS A 60 0.57 12.17 4.63
C HIS A 60 2.08 11.88 4.54
N MET A 61 2.93 12.62 5.27
CA MET A 61 4.36 12.32 5.33
C MET A 61 4.61 10.95 5.99
N ALA A 62 3.89 10.63 7.07
CA ALA A 62 3.96 9.32 7.70
C ALA A 62 3.51 8.19 6.76
N ASP A 63 2.42 8.40 6.00
CA ASP A 63 1.96 7.46 4.96
C ASP A 63 3.01 7.27 3.86
N GLY A 64 3.54 8.36 3.30
CA GLY A 64 4.59 8.31 2.28
C GLY A 64 5.87 7.65 2.77
N TYR A 65 6.28 7.94 4.01
CA TYR A 65 7.43 7.28 4.65
C TYR A 65 7.22 5.77 4.77
N ALA A 66 6.04 5.35 5.23
CA ALA A 66 5.73 3.94 5.37
C ALA A 66 5.74 3.20 4.03
N ARG A 67 5.17 3.79 2.99
CA ARG A 67 5.17 3.21 1.62
C ARG A 67 6.58 3.09 1.05
N ALA A 68 7.39 4.14 1.18
CA ALA A 68 8.73 4.17 0.59
C ALA A 68 9.75 3.30 1.33
N SER A 69 9.65 3.23 2.66
CA SER A 69 10.62 2.54 3.51
C SER A 69 10.24 1.10 3.86
N GLY A 70 8.97 0.72 3.74
CA GLY A 70 8.43 -0.53 4.29
C GLY A 70 8.44 -0.59 5.82
N ARG A 71 8.65 0.55 6.50
CA ARG A 71 8.70 0.69 7.96
C ARG A 71 7.46 1.43 8.47
N HIS A 72 7.32 1.52 9.78
CA HIS A 72 6.25 2.33 10.37
C HIS A 72 6.43 3.82 10.05
N GLY A 73 5.38 4.46 9.56
CA GLY A 73 5.28 5.92 9.57
C GLY A 73 4.67 6.39 10.89
N VAL A 74 5.22 7.42 11.51
CA VAL A 74 4.73 7.90 12.80
C VAL A 74 4.40 9.37 12.73
N CYS A 75 3.18 9.76 13.15
CA CYS A 75 2.78 11.15 13.28
C CYS A 75 2.08 11.42 14.61
N ILE A 76 2.19 12.66 15.09
CA ILE A 76 1.61 13.13 16.33
C ILE A 76 1.13 14.57 16.20
N ALA A 77 0.05 14.94 16.86
CA ALA A 77 -0.46 16.30 16.88
C ALA A 77 -1.17 16.62 18.21
N GLN A 78 -1.48 17.91 18.41
CA GLN A 78 -2.24 18.39 19.55
C GLN A 78 -3.66 17.77 19.56
N ASN A 79 -4.17 17.46 20.75
CA ASN A 79 -5.52 16.94 20.94
C ASN A 79 -6.61 17.81 20.30
N GLY A 80 -7.74 17.20 19.97
CA GLY A 80 -8.88 17.88 19.36
C GLY A 80 -8.59 18.34 17.92
N PRO A 81 -8.47 19.64 17.63
CA PRO A 81 -8.36 20.16 16.26
C PRO A 81 -7.15 19.63 15.49
N GLY A 82 -6.01 19.41 16.14
CA GLY A 82 -4.84 18.83 15.49
C GLY A 82 -5.10 17.39 15.03
N ILE A 83 -5.73 16.59 15.89
CA ILE A 83 -6.02 15.18 15.58
C ILE A 83 -7.10 15.06 14.51
N THR A 84 -8.14 15.89 14.52
CA THR A 84 -9.18 15.84 13.48
C THR A 84 -8.66 16.15 12.08
N ASN A 85 -7.57 16.90 11.96
CA ASN A 85 -6.88 17.14 10.69
C ASN A 85 -6.18 15.91 10.10
N PHE A 86 -6.03 14.82 10.86
CA PHE A 86 -5.45 13.56 10.35
C PHE A 86 -6.42 12.72 9.51
N VAL A 87 -7.72 12.94 9.60
CA VAL A 87 -8.76 12.04 9.06
C VAL A 87 -8.52 11.67 7.60
N THR A 88 -8.31 12.65 6.73
CA THR A 88 -8.12 12.41 5.29
C THR A 88 -6.89 11.54 5.02
N ALA A 89 -5.77 11.87 5.65
CA ALA A 89 -4.50 11.15 5.43
C ALA A 89 -4.53 9.74 6.02
N ILE A 90 -5.16 9.55 7.18
CA ILE A 90 -5.33 8.22 7.78
C ILE A 90 -6.27 7.35 6.95
N ALA A 91 -7.34 7.93 6.38
CA ALA A 91 -8.18 7.22 5.42
C ALA A 91 -7.40 6.78 4.16
N ALA A 92 -6.52 7.64 3.64
CA ALA A 92 -5.63 7.30 2.53
C ALA A 92 -4.68 6.15 2.90
N ALA A 93 -4.02 6.23 4.06
CA ALA A 93 -3.14 5.18 4.58
C ALA A 93 -3.88 3.83 4.78
N TYR A 94 -5.14 3.87 5.24
CA TYR A 94 -5.97 2.68 5.40
C TYR A 94 -6.19 1.94 4.07
N TRP A 95 -6.55 2.67 3.03
CA TRP A 95 -6.78 2.09 1.70
C TRP A 95 -5.50 1.69 0.98
N ALA A 96 -4.37 2.32 1.33
CA ALA A 96 -3.05 1.99 0.81
C ALA A 96 -2.36 0.85 1.58
N HIS A 97 -2.96 0.34 2.65
CA HIS A 97 -2.36 -0.67 3.52
C HIS A 97 -1.03 -0.22 4.15
N SER A 98 -0.88 1.08 4.41
CA SER A 98 0.34 1.66 4.97
C SER A 98 0.39 1.50 6.50
N PRO A 99 1.46 0.94 7.07
CA PRO A 99 1.60 0.75 8.51
C PRO A 99 1.93 2.07 9.22
N VAL A 100 0.93 2.93 9.40
CA VAL A 100 1.05 4.21 10.10
C VAL A 100 0.62 4.05 11.55
N VAL A 101 1.44 4.52 12.49
CA VAL A 101 1.07 4.68 13.90
C VAL A 101 0.87 6.17 14.17
N PHE A 102 -0.37 6.60 14.35
CA PHE A 102 -0.65 7.99 14.68
C PHE A 102 -1.01 8.13 16.16
N ILE A 103 -0.27 9.01 16.82
CA ILE A 103 -0.37 9.25 18.26
C ILE A 103 -1.33 10.40 18.49
N THR A 104 -2.38 10.15 19.26
CA THR A 104 -3.46 11.10 19.52
C THR A 104 -3.56 11.38 21.03
N PRO A 105 -2.81 12.37 21.53
CA PRO A 105 -3.07 12.87 22.87
C PRO A 105 -4.53 13.29 23.01
N GLU A 106 -5.11 13.14 24.18
CA GLU A 106 -6.47 13.60 24.46
C GLU A 106 -6.51 14.46 25.73
N THR A 107 -7.67 15.00 26.05
CA THR A 107 -7.85 15.75 27.31
C THR A 107 -7.47 14.89 28.51
N GLY A 108 -7.07 15.52 29.63
CA GLY A 108 -6.66 14.78 30.83
C GLY A 108 -7.81 13.94 31.41
N SER A 109 -7.49 12.76 31.93
CA SER A 109 -8.45 11.78 32.44
C SER A 109 -9.39 12.33 33.50
N MET A 110 -8.92 13.28 34.31
CA MET A 110 -9.70 13.92 35.38
C MET A 110 -10.73 14.96 34.87
N THR A 111 -10.61 15.42 33.61
CA THR A 111 -11.48 16.44 33.03
C THR A 111 -12.26 15.93 31.82
N MET A 112 -12.09 14.67 31.48
CA MET A 112 -12.82 14.02 30.38
C MET A 112 -14.31 14.01 30.65
N GLY A 113 -15.13 14.45 29.65
CA GLY A 113 -16.57 14.61 29.77
C GLY A 113 -17.02 15.90 30.46
N LEU A 114 -16.07 16.77 30.82
CA LEU A 114 -16.36 18.05 31.48
C LEU A 114 -16.12 19.27 30.58
N GLY A 115 -15.89 19.07 29.26
CA GLY A 115 -15.54 20.14 28.34
C GLY A 115 -14.10 20.64 28.53
N GLY A 116 -13.18 19.74 28.79
CA GLY A 116 -11.75 20.05 28.92
C GLY A 116 -11.17 20.74 27.69
N PHE A 117 -9.98 21.35 27.82
CA PHE A 117 -9.36 22.10 26.71
C PHE A 117 -9.18 21.22 25.47
N GLN A 118 -9.82 21.64 24.38
CA GLN A 118 -9.81 20.91 23.09
C GLN A 118 -10.29 19.46 23.18
N GLU A 119 -11.19 19.18 24.12
CA GLU A 119 -11.77 17.85 24.26
C GLU A 119 -12.55 17.46 23.01
N THR A 120 -12.28 16.25 22.53
CA THR A 120 -12.95 15.66 21.36
C THR A 120 -12.92 14.14 21.52
N GLU A 121 -14.04 13.47 21.25
CA GLU A 121 -14.08 12.01 21.21
C GLU A 121 -13.34 11.47 19.98
N GLN A 122 -12.02 11.28 20.11
CA GLN A 122 -11.12 10.97 19.00
C GLN A 122 -11.23 9.52 18.50
N LEU A 123 -11.48 8.57 19.39
CA LEU A 123 -11.56 7.15 19.02
C LEU A 123 -12.70 6.84 18.03
N PRO A 124 -13.93 7.34 18.19
CA PRO A 124 -15.02 7.10 17.23
C PRO A 124 -14.73 7.65 15.84
N ILE A 125 -14.05 8.80 15.73
CA ILE A 125 -13.71 9.45 14.46
C ILE A 125 -12.90 8.51 13.55
N PHE A 126 -11.94 7.77 14.11
CA PHE A 126 -11.03 6.92 13.34
C PHE A 126 -11.44 5.44 13.31
N SER A 127 -12.52 5.05 13.94
CA SER A 127 -12.90 3.63 14.12
C SER A 127 -13.07 2.85 12.81
N LYS A 128 -13.44 3.51 11.71
CA LYS A 128 -13.65 2.88 10.40
C LYS A 128 -12.45 2.97 9.46
N ILE A 129 -11.43 3.74 9.84
CA ILE A 129 -10.24 3.98 9.02
C ILE A 129 -8.95 3.58 9.74
N THR A 130 -9.07 2.72 10.75
CA THR A 130 -7.94 2.12 11.48
C THR A 130 -8.06 0.61 11.53
N LYS A 131 -6.93 -0.08 11.63
CA LYS A 131 -6.87 -1.52 11.88
C LYS A 131 -6.98 -1.84 13.36
N TYR A 132 -6.43 -0.97 14.20
CA TYR A 132 -6.46 -1.10 15.65
C TYR A 132 -6.44 0.27 16.33
N GLN A 133 -7.11 0.36 17.47
CA GLN A 133 -7.09 1.54 18.33
C GLN A 133 -6.64 1.13 19.72
N GLY A 134 -5.48 1.62 20.14
CA GLY A 134 -4.94 1.46 21.48
C GLY A 134 -5.27 2.69 22.32
N HIS A 135 -6.10 2.53 23.36
CA HIS A 135 -6.36 3.57 24.34
C HIS A 135 -5.57 3.29 25.60
N VAL A 136 -4.67 4.18 25.97
CA VAL A 136 -3.92 4.07 27.22
C VAL A 136 -4.86 4.42 28.37
N ASN A 137 -5.40 3.41 29.00
CA ASN A 137 -6.33 3.53 30.12
C ASN A 137 -5.64 3.46 31.50
N ASN A 138 -4.33 3.27 31.51
CA ASN A 138 -3.48 3.27 32.69
C ASN A 138 -2.04 3.61 32.27
N PRO A 139 -1.38 4.61 32.87
CA PRO A 139 -0.03 5.01 32.47
C PRO A 139 1.00 3.88 32.59
N LYS A 140 0.83 2.91 33.49
CA LYS A 140 1.69 1.72 33.62
C LYS A 140 1.66 0.81 32.38
N ARG A 141 0.65 0.95 31.52
CA ARG A 141 0.50 0.16 30.30
C ARG A 141 0.96 0.90 29.03
N MET A 142 1.60 2.07 29.19
CA MET A 142 2.04 2.88 28.06
C MET A 142 2.85 2.07 27.05
N ALA A 143 3.94 1.44 27.47
CA ALA A 143 4.79 0.64 26.58
C ALA A 143 4.04 -0.55 25.94
N GLU A 144 3.21 -1.27 26.73
CA GLU A 144 2.43 -2.41 26.24
C GLU A 144 1.46 -2.01 25.10
N ILE A 145 0.69 -0.94 25.32
CA ILE A 145 -0.33 -0.51 24.36
C ILE A 145 0.33 0.12 23.13
N ALA A 146 1.41 0.89 23.32
CA ALA A 146 2.19 1.45 22.21
C ALA A 146 2.78 0.33 21.33
N ALA A 147 3.49 -0.64 21.94
CA ALA A 147 4.06 -1.77 21.19
C ALA A 147 2.99 -2.53 20.41
N ARG A 148 1.80 -2.74 20.99
CA ARG A 148 0.68 -3.38 20.31
C ARG A 148 0.19 -2.59 19.10
N CYS A 149 0.19 -1.24 19.14
CA CYS A 149 -0.14 -0.43 17.97
C CYS A 149 0.87 -0.66 16.85
N PHE A 150 2.17 -0.70 17.15
CA PHE A 150 3.21 -1.01 16.15
C PHE A 150 3.05 -2.41 15.56
N ASP A 151 2.90 -3.42 16.40
CA ASP A 151 2.71 -4.80 15.96
C ASP A 151 1.48 -4.93 15.05
N ARG A 152 0.34 -4.33 15.44
CA ARG A 152 -0.90 -4.39 14.67
C ARG A 152 -0.81 -3.65 13.33
N ALA A 153 -0.12 -2.50 13.29
CA ALA A 153 0.08 -1.76 12.05
C ALA A 153 0.79 -2.62 10.98
N MET A 154 1.82 -3.37 11.38
CA MET A 154 2.54 -4.27 10.47
C MET A 154 1.81 -5.59 10.23
N LEU A 155 1.15 -6.15 11.24
CA LEU A 155 0.44 -7.43 11.10
C LEU A 155 -0.77 -7.30 10.16
N GLU A 156 -1.55 -6.25 10.32
CA GLU A 156 -2.79 -6.02 9.58
C GLU A 156 -2.62 -5.12 8.36
N LEU A 157 -1.42 -4.58 8.16
CA LEU A 157 -1.09 -3.62 7.09
C LEU A 157 -2.08 -2.46 7.05
N GLY A 158 -1.84 -1.47 7.88
CA GLY A 158 -2.66 -0.26 7.90
C GLY A 158 -2.48 0.57 9.17
N PRO A 159 -3.15 1.71 9.23
CA PRO A 159 -2.99 2.66 10.32
C PRO A 159 -3.56 2.15 11.64
N THR A 160 -2.86 2.49 12.72
CA THR A 160 -3.28 2.24 14.11
C THR A 160 -3.22 3.52 14.91
N GLN A 161 -4.22 3.73 15.76
CA GLN A 161 -4.31 4.87 16.66
C GLN A 161 -3.75 4.53 18.04
N LEU A 162 -2.86 5.35 18.56
CA LEU A 162 -2.43 5.31 19.94
C LEU A 162 -2.98 6.54 20.67
N ASN A 163 -4.05 6.36 21.45
CA ASN A 163 -4.75 7.43 22.14
C ASN A 163 -4.31 7.51 23.59
N ILE A 164 -3.87 8.70 24.04
CA ILE A 164 -3.19 8.88 25.34
C ILE A 164 -3.78 10.09 26.08
N PRO A 165 -4.42 9.91 27.25
CA PRO A 165 -4.79 11.02 28.13
C PRO A 165 -3.55 11.86 28.51
N ARG A 166 -3.68 13.19 28.43
CA ARG A 166 -2.58 14.14 28.64
C ARG A 166 -1.84 13.93 29.98
N ASP A 167 -2.57 13.65 31.04
CA ASP A 167 -1.99 13.43 32.39
C ASP A 167 -1.23 12.10 32.50
N TYR A 168 -1.38 11.19 31.52
CA TYR A 168 -0.67 9.92 31.50
C TYR A 168 0.74 10.00 30.86
N PHE A 169 1.19 11.18 30.49
CA PHE A 169 2.60 11.39 30.12
C PHE A 169 3.50 11.60 31.36
N TYR A 170 2.93 11.85 32.54
CA TYR A 170 3.64 12.21 33.77
C TYR A 170 3.67 11.09 34.81
N GLY A 171 4.57 11.23 35.76
CA GLY A 171 4.70 10.35 36.91
C GLY A 171 5.78 9.28 36.75
N ASP A 172 5.82 8.36 37.68
CA ASP A 172 6.77 7.24 37.71
C ASP A 172 6.02 5.91 37.54
N ILE A 173 6.53 5.05 36.67
CA ILE A 173 6.03 3.70 36.47
C ILE A 173 7.14 2.67 36.47
N GLN A 174 6.77 1.40 36.58
CA GLN A 174 7.61 0.28 36.18
C GLN A 174 7.15 -0.19 34.82
N ALA A 175 8.00 -0.12 33.80
CA ALA A 175 7.70 -0.53 32.47
C ALA A 175 8.72 -1.53 31.93
N THR A 176 8.25 -2.37 31.01
CA THR A 176 9.09 -3.29 30.26
C THR A 176 8.97 -2.93 28.78
N ILE A 177 10.09 -2.61 28.14
CA ILE A 177 10.11 -2.33 26.71
C ILE A 177 10.29 -3.66 25.97
N SER A 178 9.25 -4.05 25.22
CA SER A 178 9.27 -5.27 24.43
C SER A 178 9.97 -5.06 23.10
N PRO A 179 10.76 -6.01 22.61
CA PRO A 179 11.26 -5.95 21.22
C PRO A 179 10.09 -6.08 20.25
N PRO A 180 10.22 -5.53 19.02
CA PRO A 180 9.20 -5.65 17.98
C PRO A 180 8.90 -7.11 17.68
N LEU A 181 7.63 -7.40 17.43
CA LEU A 181 7.20 -8.71 16.99
C LEU A 181 7.77 -9.01 15.59
N ARG A 182 8.41 -10.16 15.43
CA ARG A 182 8.83 -10.65 14.13
C ARG A 182 7.69 -11.44 13.49
N ILE A 183 7.15 -10.90 12.41
CA ILE A 183 6.01 -11.49 11.70
C ILE A 183 6.53 -12.16 10.44
N GLY A 184 6.40 -13.49 10.38
CA GLY A 184 6.57 -14.26 9.14
C GLY A 184 5.23 -14.41 8.44
N ARG A 185 5.18 -14.16 7.12
CA ARG A 185 4.00 -14.39 6.29
C ARG A 185 4.24 -15.59 5.41
N GLY A 186 3.26 -16.50 5.37
CA GLY A 186 3.32 -17.71 4.57
C GLY A 186 2.75 -17.54 3.17
N PRO A 187 2.95 -18.54 2.29
CA PRO A 187 2.48 -18.52 0.91
C PRO A 187 0.97 -18.76 0.76
N GLY A 188 0.29 -19.11 1.82
CA GLY A 188 -1.11 -19.55 1.80
C GLY A 188 -1.28 -21.05 1.97
N ASP A 189 -2.52 -21.51 1.80
CA ASP A 189 -2.90 -22.91 1.94
C ASP A 189 -2.30 -23.78 0.84
N THR A 190 -1.80 -24.97 1.20
CA THR A 190 -1.11 -25.88 0.27
C THR A 190 -2.04 -26.37 -0.84
N ALA A 191 -3.28 -26.73 -0.52
CA ALA A 191 -4.22 -27.24 -1.52
C ALA A 191 -4.65 -26.16 -2.51
N ALA A 192 -4.81 -24.91 -2.03
CA ALA A 192 -5.10 -23.77 -2.90
C ALA A 192 -3.93 -23.45 -3.83
N LEU A 193 -2.68 -23.55 -3.34
CA LEU A 193 -1.48 -23.39 -4.16
C LEU A 193 -1.33 -24.49 -5.20
N ASP A 194 -1.64 -25.74 -4.85
CA ASP A 194 -1.59 -26.87 -5.76
C ASP A 194 -2.64 -26.70 -6.88
N GLN A 195 -3.87 -26.35 -6.53
CA GLN A 195 -4.94 -26.04 -7.50
C GLN A 195 -4.59 -24.88 -8.41
N ALA A 196 -3.98 -23.82 -7.87
CA ALA A 196 -3.52 -22.68 -8.65
C ALA A 196 -2.42 -23.07 -9.64
N ALA A 197 -1.46 -23.88 -9.21
CA ALA A 197 -0.39 -24.37 -10.08
C ALA A 197 -0.94 -25.26 -11.21
N GLU A 198 -1.92 -26.13 -10.94
CA GLU A 198 -2.59 -26.93 -11.97
C GLU A 198 -3.30 -26.06 -13.01
N LEU A 199 -4.04 -25.02 -12.56
CA LEU A 199 -4.70 -24.08 -13.48
C LEU A 199 -3.68 -23.32 -14.32
N LEU A 200 -2.59 -22.86 -13.74
CA LEU A 200 -1.52 -22.15 -14.46
C LEU A 200 -0.78 -23.06 -15.44
N ALA A 201 -0.55 -24.34 -15.09
CA ALA A 201 0.10 -25.30 -15.99
C ALA A 201 -0.76 -25.61 -17.24
N GLN A 202 -2.08 -25.67 -17.06
CA GLN A 202 -3.04 -25.92 -18.15
C GLN A 202 -3.41 -24.65 -18.95
N ALA A 203 -3.06 -23.47 -18.45
CA ALA A 203 -3.40 -22.21 -19.09
C ALA A 203 -2.72 -22.06 -20.45
N LYS A 204 -3.49 -21.71 -21.47
CA LYS A 204 -2.98 -21.41 -22.82
C LYS A 204 -2.55 -19.96 -22.95
N PHE A 205 -3.27 -19.05 -22.29
CA PHE A 205 -2.98 -17.62 -22.25
C PHE A 205 -3.08 -17.07 -20.82
N PRO A 206 -2.13 -17.44 -19.93
CA PRO A 206 -2.09 -16.87 -18.58
C PRO A 206 -1.72 -15.38 -18.62
N VAL A 207 -2.35 -14.57 -17.76
CA VAL A 207 -2.03 -13.16 -17.56
C VAL A 207 -1.84 -12.91 -16.07
N ILE A 208 -0.85 -12.09 -15.70
CA ILE A 208 -0.62 -11.67 -14.32
C ILE A 208 -1.06 -10.22 -14.14
N VAL A 209 -1.83 -9.96 -13.09
CA VAL A 209 -2.12 -8.60 -12.60
C VAL A 209 -1.34 -8.41 -11.30
N ALA A 210 -0.25 -7.65 -11.36
CA ALA A 210 0.61 -7.36 -10.22
C ALA A 210 0.12 -6.12 -9.46
N GLY A 211 -0.06 -6.22 -8.16
CA GLY A 211 -0.59 -5.14 -7.33
C GLY A 211 0.32 -4.71 -6.18
N GLY A 212 -0.23 -3.88 -5.28
CA GLY A 212 0.48 -3.33 -4.14
C GLY A 212 1.07 -4.36 -3.18
N GLY A 213 0.47 -5.57 -3.13
CA GLY A 213 1.00 -6.67 -2.34
C GLY A 213 2.36 -7.17 -2.83
N VAL A 214 2.66 -7.06 -4.14
CA VAL A 214 4.00 -7.37 -4.68
C VAL A 214 5.04 -6.38 -4.14
N ILE A 215 4.68 -5.08 -4.09
CA ILE A 215 5.56 -4.03 -3.58
C ILE A 215 5.80 -4.23 -2.07
N THR A 216 4.72 -4.34 -1.29
CA THR A 216 4.80 -4.42 0.17
C THR A 216 5.48 -5.69 0.68
N SER A 217 5.44 -6.78 -0.08
CA SER A 217 6.16 -8.02 0.22
C SER A 217 7.61 -8.03 -0.29
N GLY A 218 8.02 -7.04 -1.10
CA GLY A 218 9.30 -7.05 -1.81
C GLY A 218 9.40 -8.18 -2.84
N GLY A 219 8.28 -8.58 -3.44
CA GLY A 219 8.13 -9.75 -4.31
C GLY A 219 8.33 -9.50 -5.80
N THR A 220 8.92 -8.37 -6.20
CA THR A 220 9.10 -8.03 -7.63
C THR A 220 9.94 -9.07 -8.37
N ALA A 221 11.01 -9.59 -7.76
CA ALA A 221 11.87 -10.60 -8.37
C ALA A 221 11.10 -11.92 -8.62
N GLU A 222 10.30 -12.36 -7.66
CA GLU A 222 9.47 -13.54 -7.75
C GLU A 222 8.33 -13.35 -8.78
N ALA A 223 7.75 -12.15 -8.86
CA ALA A 223 6.76 -11.83 -9.89
C ALA A 223 7.35 -11.88 -11.30
N ILE A 224 8.58 -11.38 -11.49
CA ILE A 224 9.32 -11.48 -12.76
C ILE A 224 9.56 -12.95 -13.09
N ALA A 225 10.16 -13.71 -12.18
CA ALA A 225 10.47 -15.12 -12.41
C ALA A 225 9.21 -15.95 -12.75
N LEU A 226 8.08 -15.68 -12.09
CA LEU A 226 6.81 -16.33 -12.39
C LEU A 226 6.28 -15.94 -13.77
N ALA A 227 6.35 -14.66 -14.13
CA ALA A 227 5.95 -14.17 -15.46
C ALA A 227 6.79 -14.80 -16.57
N GLU A 228 8.10 -14.87 -16.39
CA GLU A 228 9.02 -15.51 -17.33
C GLU A 228 8.76 -17.01 -17.45
N ARG A 229 8.56 -17.71 -16.32
CA ARG A 229 8.24 -19.15 -16.31
C ARG A 229 6.99 -19.48 -17.09
N LEU A 230 5.95 -18.66 -16.96
CA LEU A 230 4.67 -18.81 -17.67
C LEU A 230 4.68 -18.12 -19.05
N HIS A 231 5.70 -17.34 -19.36
CA HIS A 231 5.72 -16.40 -20.46
C HIS A 231 4.43 -15.55 -20.52
N ALA A 232 3.97 -15.09 -19.37
CA ALA A 232 2.71 -14.39 -19.17
C ALA A 232 2.88 -12.88 -19.26
N PRO A 233 2.05 -12.15 -20.02
CA PRO A 233 2.03 -10.70 -19.97
C PRO A 233 1.59 -10.24 -18.58
N VAL A 234 2.20 -9.12 -18.11
CA VAL A 234 1.96 -8.56 -16.80
C VAL A 234 1.38 -7.17 -16.91
N ALA A 235 0.23 -6.96 -16.27
CA ALA A 235 -0.37 -5.66 -16.07
C ALA A 235 -0.17 -5.20 -14.63
N ASN A 236 0.16 -3.91 -14.43
CA ASN A 236 0.14 -3.31 -13.10
C ASN A 236 -1.30 -2.96 -12.69
N SER A 237 -1.67 -3.21 -11.44
CA SER A 237 -2.93 -2.69 -10.93
C SER A 237 -2.87 -1.16 -10.78
N TYR A 238 -4.03 -0.50 -10.81
CA TYR A 238 -4.13 0.95 -10.71
C TYR A 238 -3.36 1.52 -9.50
N LEU A 239 -2.56 2.56 -9.72
CA LEU A 239 -1.68 3.23 -8.75
C LEU A 239 -0.50 2.38 -8.21
N HIS A 240 -0.20 1.23 -8.80
CA HIS A 240 0.93 0.38 -8.40
C HIS A 240 1.86 0.09 -9.57
N ASN A 241 2.26 1.16 -10.28
CA ASN A 241 3.09 1.07 -11.50
C ASN A 241 4.49 0.49 -11.23
N ASP A 242 4.94 0.48 -9.99
CA ASP A 242 6.19 -0.09 -9.50
C ASP A 242 6.09 -1.57 -9.08
N SER A 243 4.91 -2.19 -9.18
CA SER A 243 4.74 -3.62 -8.87
C SER A 243 5.43 -4.55 -9.86
N PHE A 244 5.68 -4.08 -11.09
CA PHE A 244 6.42 -4.81 -12.12
C PHE A 244 7.15 -3.81 -13.03
N PRO A 245 8.42 -4.07 -13.42
CA PRO A 245 9.22 -3.08 -14.14
C PRO A 245 8.70 -2.83 -15.57
N ALA A 246 8.50 -1.56 -15.91
CA ALA A 246 8.02 -1.15 -17.24
C ALA A 246 9.01 -1.46 -18.38
N SER A 247 10.30 -1.65 -18.07
CA SER A 247 11.33 -2.05 -19.02
C SER A 247 11.30 -3.54 -19.40
N HIS A 248 10.52 -4.35 -18.68
CA HIS A 248 10.47 -5.80 -18.92
C HIS A 248 9.64 -6.11 -20.19
N PRO A 249 10.09 -7.03 -21.07
CA PRO A 249 9.36 -7.36 -22.32
C PRO A 249 7.92 -7.80 -22.11
N LEU A 250 7.62 -8.52 -21.03
CA LEU A 250 6.29 -9.01 -20.70
C LEU A 250 5.39 -7.94 -20.04
N TRP A 251 5.91 -6.76 -19.68
CA TRP A 251 5.07 -5.68 -19.17
C TRP A 251 4.16 -5.12 -20.26
N CYS A 252 2.88 -4.98 -19.98
CA CYS A 252 1.89 -4.48 -20.93
C CYS A 252 1.14 -3.21 -20.48
N GLY A 253 1.53 -2.63 -19.36
CA GLY A 253 1.01 -1.35 -18.88
C GLY A 253 0.05 -1.47 -17.69
N PRO A 254 -0.34 -0.32 -17.12
CA PRO A 254 -1.27 -0.28 -16.01
C PRO A 254 -2.72 -0.52 -16.44
N LEU A 255 -3.52 -1.04 -15.49
CA LEU A 255 -4.99 -1.12 -15.60
C LEU A 255 -5.67 0.08 -14.94
N GLY A 256 -6.98 0.16 -15.11
CA GLY A 256 -7.84 1.13 -14.45
C GLY A 256 -8.13 2.36 -15.31
N TYR A 257 -8.51 3.44 -14.66
CA TYR A 257 -8.87 4.68 -15.32
C TYR A 257 -7.71 5.19 -16.18
N GLN A 258 -7.97 5.42 -17.47
CA GLN A 258 -6.96 5.78 -18.48
C GLN A 258 -5.76 4.83 -18.58
N GLY A 259 -5.94 3.58 -18.18
CA GLY A 259 -4.90 2.56 -18.26
C GLY A 259 -4.58 2.11 -19.70
N SER A 260 -3.69 1.14 -19.83
CA SER A 260 -3.20 0.63 -21.09
C SER A 260 -4.25 -0.18 -21.86
N LYS A 261 -4.56 0.22 -23.10
CA LYS A 261 -5.37 -0.61 -24.02
C LYS A 261 -4.70 -1.94 -24.33
N ALA A 262 -3.37 -1.98 -24.41
CA ALA A 262 -2.63 -3.21 -24.62
C ALA A 262 -2.89 -4.20 -23.46
N ALA A 263 -2.77 -3.75 -22.21
CA ALA A 263 -3.07 -4.57 -21.04
C ALA A 263 -4.51 -5.11 -21.05
N MET A 264 -5.48 -4.25 -21.38
CA MET A 264 -6.90 -4.62 -21.42
C MET A 264 -7.17 -5.67 -22.51
N LYS A 265 -6.62 -5.50 -23.71
CA LYS A 265 -6.77 -6.45 -24.82
C LYS A 265 -6.09 -7.79 -24.56
N LEU A 266 -4.95 -7.79 -23.88
CA LEU A 266 -4.27 -9.03 -23.49
C LEU A 266 -5.03 -9.77 -22.39
N ILE A 267 -5.60 -9.05 -21.41
CA ILE A 267 -6.47 -9.67 -20.39
C ILE A 267 -7.72 -10.27 -21.06
N ALA A 268 -8.30 -9.61 -22.05
CA ALA A 268 -9.48 -10.13 -22.78
C ALA A 268 -9.24 -11.49 -23.46
N GLN A 269 -7.97 -11.86 -23.74
CA GLN A 269 -7.58 -13.14 -24.31
C GLN A 269 -7.28 -14.21 -23.25
N ALA A 270 -7.23 -13.82 -21.96
CA ALA A 270 -6.81 -14.73 -20.92
C ALA A 270 -7.81 -15.85 -20.67
N ASP A 271 -7.32 -17.08 -20.52
CA ASP A 271 -8.06 -18.21 -19.95
C ASP A 271 -7.80 -18.37 -18.44
N VAL A 272 -6.64 -17.88 -17.95
CA VAL A 272 -6.32 -17.79 -16.53
C VAL A 272 -5.75 -16.39 -16.22
N VAL A 273 -6.28 -15.76 -15.18
CA VAL A 273 -5.74 -14.49 -14.63
C VAL A 273 -5.22 -14.75 -13.23
N LEU A 274 -3.93 -14.50 -13.00
CA LEU A 274 -3.34 -14.49 -11.68
C LEU A 274 -3.31 -13.05 -11.13
N ALA A 275 -4.17 -12.77 -10.18
CA ALA A 275 -4.19 -11.51 -9.43
C ALA A 275 -3.23 -11.61 -8.23
N LEU A 276 -2.02 -11.12 -8.38
CA LEU A 276 -0.95 -11.26 -7.40
C LEU A 276 -0.85 -9.99 -6.52
N GLY A 277 -1.26 -10.10 -5.26
CA GLY A 277 -1.23 -8.99 -4.31
C GLY A 277 -2.13 -7.82 -4.72
N THR A 278 -3.31 -8.11 -5.25
CA THR A 278 -4.28 -7.09 -5.66
C THR A 278 -5.71 -7.52 -5.35
N ARG A 279 -6.48 -6.59 -4.77
CA ARG A 279 -7.91 -6.78 -4.50
C ARG A 279 -8.81 -6.68 -5.73
N LEU A 280 -8.25 -6.41 -6.91
CA LEU A 280 -8.99 -6.18 -8.16
C LEU A 280 -10.09 -5.10 -8.02
N GLY A 281 -9.79 -4.01 -7.30
CA GLY A 281 -10.76 -2.96 -6.96
C GLY A 281 -11.55 -2.47 -8.17
N PRO A 282 -12.83 -2.06 -8.00
CA PRO A 282 -13.72 -1.68 -9.11
C PRO A 282 -13.14 -0.58 -10.00
N PHE A 283 -12.49 0.42 -9.41
CA PHE A 283 -11.87 1.51 -10.17
C PHE A 283 -10.65 1.06 -10.98
N GLY A 284 -9.90 0.09 -10.46
CA GLY A 284 -8.74 -0.51 -11.14
C GLY A 284 -9.10 -1.54 -12.21
N THR A 285 -10.36 -1.96 -12.29
CA THR A 285 -10.83 -2.99 -13.24
C THR A 285 -12.02 -2.54 -14.06
N LEU A 286 -12.32 -1.24 -14.06
CA LEU A 286 -13.47 -0.71 -14.78
C LEU A 286 -13.26 -0.76 -16.31
N PRO A 287 -14.34 -0.94 -17.10
CA PRO A 287 -14.30 -0.82 -18.54
C PRO A 287 -13.78 0.55 -18.98
N GLN A 288 -12.93 0.55 -20.01
CA GLN A 288 -12.38 1.78 -20.57
C GLN A 288 -12.40 1.71 -22.09
N TYR A 289 -12.40 2.85 -22.74
CA TYR A 289 -12.37 2.98 -24.20
C TYR A 289 -13.47 2.18 -24.91
N GLY A 290 -14.64 2.00 -24.25
CA GLY A 290 -15.73 1.17 -24.76
C GLY A 290 -15.47 -0.33 -24.76
N MET A 291 -14.44 -0.81 -24.06
CA MET A 291 -14.07 -2.22 -23.99
C MET A 291 -14.49 -2.85 -22.66
N GLU A 292 -15.30 -3.91 -22.73
CA GLU A 292 -15.45 -4.88 -21.65
C GLU A 292 -14.35 -5.94 -21.80
N TYR A 293 -13.29 -5.81 -21.01
CA TYR A 293 -12.08 -6.60 -21.22
C TYR A 293 -11.88 -7.79 -20.26
N TRP A 294 -12.74 -7.93 -19.27
CA TRP A 294 -12.67 -9.10 -18.36
C TRP A 294 -13.36 -10.30 -19.00
N PRO A 295 -12.60 -11.37 -19.33
CA PRO A 295 -13.18 -12.52 -20.02
C PRO A 295 -14.07 -13.31 -19.06
N ALA A 296 -15.34 -13.49 -19.43
CA ALA A 296 -16.34 -14.19 -18.60
C ALA A 296 -15.98 -15.64 -18.28
N GLY A 297 -15.19 -16.30 -19.15
CA GLY A 297 -14.76 -17.69 -19.00
C GLY A 297 -13.41 -17.89 -18.31
N ALA A 298 -12.65 -16.82 -18.03
CA ALA A 298 -11.35 -16.96 -17.43
C ALA A 298 -11.42 -17.46 -15.98
N LYS A 299 -10.48 -18.31 -15.61
CA LYS A 299 -10.28 -18.71 -14.22
C LYS A 299 -9.43 -17.64 -13.52
N ILE A 300 -9.93 -17.09 -12.41
CA ILE A 300 -9.20 -16.09 -11.65
C ILE A 300 -8.62 -16.74 -10.40
N ILE A 301 -7.29 -16.63 -10.25
CA ILE A 301 -6.54 -16.97 -9.05
C ILE A 301 -6.23 -15.66 -8.36
N GLN A 302 -6.63 -15.49 -7.11
CA GLN A 302 -6.36 -14.27 -6.36
C GLN A 302 -5.51 -14.56 -5.13
N VAL A 303 -4.40 -13.86 -5.00
CA VAL A 303 -3.48 -13.91 -3.86
C VAL A 303 -3.57 -12.59 -3.10
N ASP A 304 -3.94 -12.64 -1.84
CA ASP A 304 -3.97 -11.46 -0.98
C ASP A 304 -3.75 -11.85 0.50
N VAL A 305 -3.12 -10.96 1.27
CA VAL A 305 -2.93 -11.16 2.72
C VAL A 305 -4.20 -10.87 3.52
N ASP A 306 -5.12 -10.07 2.96
CA ASP A 306 -6.41 -9.77 3.58
C ASP A 306 -7.49 -10.73 3.05
N PRO A 307 -7.94 -11.71 3.85
CA PRO A 307 -8.96 -12.66 3.39
C PRO A 307 -10.29 -12.02 3.03
N ARG A 308 -10.57 -10.81 3.51
CA ARG A 308 -11.83 -10.09 3.27
C ARG A 308 -11.97 -9.58 1.83
N VAL A 309 -10.86 -9.48 1.09
CA VAL A 309 -10.88 -9.00 -0.30
C VAL A 309 -10.89 -10.12 -1.34
N LEU A 310 -10.67 -11.38 -0.91
CA LEU A 310 -10.72 -12.53 -1.81
C LEU A 310 -12.14 -12.73 -2.34
N GLY A 311 -12.29 -12.70 -3.67
CA GLY A 311 -13.58 -12.86 -4.34
C GLY A 311 -14.56 -11.67 -4.17
N LEU A 312 -14.12 -10.56 -3.56
CA LEU A 312 -15.02 -9.43 -3.26
C LEU A 312 -15.52 -8.72 -4.54
N VAL A 313 -14.66 -8.57 -5.54
CA VAL A 313 -14.96 -7.77 -6.76
C VAL A 313 -15.18 -8.65 -7.98
N LYS A 314 -14.41 -9.70 -8.13
CA LYS A 314 -14.51 -10.66 -9.23
C LYS A 314 -14.75 -12.06 -8.65
N THR A 315 -15.57 -12.85 -9.32
CA THR A 315 -15.71 -14.28 -8.98
C THR A 315 -14.39 -14.98 -9.24
N ILE A 316 -13.81 -15.58 -8.20
CA ILE A 316 -12.51 -16.26 -8.28
C ILE A 316 -12.69 -17.78 -8.35
N SER A 317 -11.75 -18.46 -8.99
CA SER A 317 -11.67 -19.93 -9.03
C SER A 317 -10.83 -20.46 -7.87
N VAL A 318 -9.76 -19.74 -7.50
CA VAL A 318 -8.89 -20.07 -6.37
C VAL A 318 -8.56 -18.81 -5.59
N GLY A 319 -8.78 -18.84 -4.28
CA GLY A 319 -8.35 -17.80 -3.34
C GLY A 319 -7.18 -18.27 -2.49
N ILE A 320 -6.08 -17.55 -2.50
CA ILE A 320 -4.88 -17.82 -1.70
C ILE A 320 -4.72 -16.70 -0.68
N ASN A 321 -5.00 -16.98 0.58
CA ASN A 321 -4.72 -16.06 1.67
C ASN A 321 -3.24 -16.18 2.06
N GLY A 322 -2.40 -15.34 1.44
CA GLY A 322 -0.96 -15.42 1.59
C GLY A 322 -0.22 -14.16 1.16
N ASP A 323 1.05 -14.13 1.52
CA ASP A 323 1.98 -13.10 1.09
C ASP A 323 2.30 -13.26 -0.41
N ALA A 324 2.28 -12.16 -1.17
CA ALA A 324 2.43 -12.21 -2.62
C ALA A 324 3.80 -12.77 -3.04
N ARG A 325 4.88 -12.40 -2.35
CA ARG A 325 6.22 -12.92 -2.61
C ARG A 325 6.31 -14.40 -2.32
N ALA A 326 5.86 -14.80 -1.13
CA ALA A 326 5.92 -16.20 -0.70
C ALA A 326 5.04 -17.09 -1.59
N ALA A 327 3.85 -16.61 -1.99
CA ALA A 327 2.95 -17.32 -2.89
C ALA A 327 3.55 -17.46 -4.30
N ALA A 328 4.14 -16.39 -4.85
CA ALA A 328 4.82 -16.47 -6.15
C ALA A 328 5.97 -17.48 -6.13
N ALA A 329 6.82 -17.46 -5.11
CA ALA A 329 7.89 -18.46 -4.94
C ALA A 329 7.35 -19.89 -4.82
N ALA A 330 6.27 -20.09 -4.06
CA ALA A 330 5.65 -21.39 -3.89
C ALA A 330 4.99 -21.91 -5.18
N LEU A 331 4.41 -21.02 -6.01
CA LEU A 331 3.88 -21.37 -7.32
C LEU A 331 4.99 -21.71 -8.30
N ILE A 332 6.09 -20.96 -8.33
CA ILE A 332 7.27 -21.28 -9.17
C ILE A 332 7.77 -22.68 -8.86
N ALA A 333 7.97 -23.01 -7.59
CA ALA A 333 8.43 -24.34 -7.18
C ALA A 333 7.49 -25.47 -7.62
N ARG A 334 6.17 -25.24 -7.60
CA ARG A 334 5.17 -26.22 -8.06
C ARG A 334 5.11 -26.38 -9.57
N LEU A 335 5.46 -25.33 -10.31
CA LEU A 335 5.53 -25.36 -11.77
C LEU A 335 6.84 -25.94 -12.28
N GLU A 336 7.83 -26.19 -11.43
CA GLU A 336 9.06 -26.88 -11.80
C GLU A 336 8.78 -28.32 -12.26
N GLY A 337 9.31 -28.69 -13.41
CA GLY A 337 9.14 -30.03 -13.99
C GLY A 337 7.78 -30.30 -14.62
N LEU A 338 6.81 -29.38 -14.52
CA LEU A 338 5.53 -29.50 -15.20
C LEU A 338 5.62 -29.06 -16.66
N GLU A 339 4.91 -29.76 -17.54
CA GLU A 339 4.62 -29.29 -18.90
C GLU A 339 3.61 -28.14 -18.82
N LEU A 340 3.96 -26.99 -19.40
CA LEU A 340 3.12 -25.80 -19.37
C LEU A 340 2.47 -25.60 -20.74
N ALA A 341 1.15 -25.65 -20.81
CA ALA A 341 0.38 -25.53 -22.04
C ALA A 341 0.65 -24.18 -22.77
N CYS A 342 0.93 -23.14 -21.99
CA CYS A 342 1.27 -21.82 -22.52
C CYS A 342 2.57 -21.78 -23.34
N LEU A 343 3.49 -22.71 -23.19
CA LEU A 343 4.76 -22.72 -23.91
C LEU A 343 4.62 -23.30 -25.34
N ALA A 344 3.56 -24.04 -25.63
CA ALA A 344 3.33 -24.59 -26.96
C ALA A 344 3.23 -23.52 -28.06
N ASN A 345 2.65 -22.35 -27.74
CA ASN A 345 2.45 -21.22 -28.66
C ASN A 345 3.19 -19.96 -28.21
N GLN A 346 4.36 -20.13 -27.57
CA GLN A 346 5.11 -19.01 -26.99
C GLN A 346 5.44 -17.91 -28.00
N ALA A 347 5.92 -18.28 -29.19
CA ALA A 347 6.31 -17.30 -30.22
C ALA A 347 5.11 -16.47 -30.74
N GLU A 348 3.96 -17.13 -30.96
CA GLU A 348 2.74 -16.46 -31.39
C GLU A 348 2.23 -15.49 -30.32
N ARG A 349 2.27 -15.93 -29.06
CA ARG A 349 1.86 -15.11 -27.91
C ARG A 349 2.80 -13.92 -27.70
N GLN A 350 4.11 -14.11 -27.84
CA GLN A 350 5.07 -12.99 -27.80
C GLN A 350 4.78 -11.97 -28.91
N ALA A 351 4.51 -12.43 -30.13
CA ALA A 351 4.16 -11.56 -31.24
C ALA A 351 2.86 -10.78 -30.95
N SER A 352 1.85 -11.42 -30.33
CA SER A 352 0.61 -10.74 -29.91
C SER A 352 0.88 -9.66 -28.85
N ILE A 353 1.67 -9.96 -27.82
CA ILE A 353 2.04 -8.99 -26.78
C ILE A 353 2.73 -7.76 -27.39
N GLU A 354 3.71 -7.99 -28.26
CA GLU A 354 4.43 -6.91 -28.93
C GLU A 354 3.56 -6.10 -29.88
N ALA A 355 2.64 -6.75 -30.60
CA ALA A 355 1.72 -6.08 -31.51
C ALA A 355 0.78 -5.14 -30.75
N GLU A 356 0.17 -5.60 -29.65
CA GLU A 356 -0.73 -4.76 -28.85
C GLU A 356 0.02 -3.60 -28.17
N LYS A 357 1.23 -3.84 -27.65
CA LYS A 357 2.08 -2.77 -27.11
C LYS A 357 2.41 -1.71 -28.15
N ARG A 358 2.87 -2.12 -29.32
CA ARG A 358 3.19 -1.19 -30.42
C ARG A 358 1.96 -0.40 -30.89
N ALA A 359 0.82 -1.05 -31.02
CA ALA A 359 -0.43 -0.39 -31.41
C ALA A 359 -0.83 0.68 -30.38
N TRP A 360 -0.69 0.38 -29.09
CA TRP A 360 -0.99 1.33 -28.03
C TRP A 360 0.00 2.51 -28.00
N GLU A 361 1.29 2.26 -28.16
CA GLU A 361 2.31 3.30 -28.25
C GLU A 361 2.07 4.23 -29.44
N GLN A 362 1.70 3.67 -30.60
CA GLN A 362 1.37 4.45 -31.79
C GLN A 362 0.12 5.31 -31.58
N GLU A 363 -0.92 4.76 -30.95
CA GLU A 363 -2.12 5.50 -30.60
C GLU A 363 -1.82 6.66 -29.65
N LEU A 364 -1.07 6.40 -28.57
CA LEU A 364 -0.62 7.44 -27.62
C LEU A 364 0.23 8.51 -28.29
N ALA A 365 1.07 8.12 -29.26
CA ALA A 365 1.89 9.06 -30.00
C ALA A 365 1.08 9.99 -30.92
N ALA A 366 -0.03 9.49 -31.42
CA ALA A 366 -0.94 10.25 -32.29
C ALA A 366 -1.92 11.12 -31.52
N TRP A 367 -2.08 10.94 -30.21
CA TRP A 367 -3.03 11.71 -29.42
C TRP A 367 -2.61 13.17 -29.31
N THR A 368 -3.51 14.04 -29.79
CA THR A 368 -3.49 15.49 -29.65
C THR A 368 -4.76 15.94 -28.95
N HIS A 369 -4.92 17.24 -28.70
CA HIS A 369 -6.19 17.78 -28.21
C HIS A 369 -7.40 17.45 -29.09
N GLU A 370 -7.19 17.31 -30.40
CA GLU A 370 -8.25 16.98 -31.36
C GLU A 370 -8.66 15.50 -31.30
N THR A 371 -7.70 14.61 -31.07
CA THR A 371 -7.89 13.16 -31.16
C THR A 371 -8.05 12.46 -29.82
N ASP A 372 -7.70 13.13 -28.72
CA ASP A 372 -7.86 12.58 -27.38
C ASP A 372 -9.36 12.47 -27.03
N PRO A 373 -9.89 11.25 -26.80
CA PRO A 373 -11.29 11.05 -26.48
C PRO A 373 -11.76 11.71 -25.17
N PHE A 374 -10.83 12.10 -24.31
CA PHE A 374 -11.10 12.75 -23.03
C PHE A 374 -10.88 14.28 -23.05
N SER A 375 -10.39 14.84 -24.16
CA SER A 375 -10.24 16.28 -24.27
C SER A 375 -11.59 16.98 -24.41
N LEU A 376 -11.77 18.02 -23.56
CA LEU A 376 -12.92 18.92 -23.69
C LEU A 376 -12.84 19.72 -25.00
N GLU A 377 -13.99 20.12 -25.55
CA GLU A 377 -14.06 20.91 -26.78
C GLU A 377 -13.22 22.18 -26.70
N VAL A 378 -13.27 22.89 -25.56
CA VAL A 378 -12.45 24.08 -25.32
C VAL A 378 -10.94 23.79 -25.36
N ALA A 379 -10.53 22.61 -24.88
CA ALA A 379 -9.13 22.20 -24.89
C ALA A 379 -8.65 21.82 -26.29
N ARG A 380 -9.53 21.26 -27.13
CA ARG A 380 -9.21 20.89 -28.54
C ARG A 380 -8.79 22.09 -29.37
N ASP A 381 -9.42 23.24 -29.16
CA ASP A 381 -9.12 24.48 -29.87
C ASP A 381 -7.94 25.27 -29.26
N SER A 382 -7.38 24.80 -28.13
CA SER A 382 -6.30 25.49 -27.45
C SER A 382 -4.95 25.24 -28.13
N LYS A 383 -4.07 26.25 -28.08
CA LYS A 383 -2.67 26.14 -28.50
C LYS A 383 -1.77 25.62 -27.35
N LEU A 384 -2.36 25.18 -26.23
CA LEU A 384 -1.64 24.64 -25.09
C LEU A 384 -1.12 23.22 -25.39
N MET A 385 -0.02 22.86 -24.76
CA MET A 385 0.53 21.52 -24.86
C MET A 385 -0.44 20.50 -24.23
N HIS A 386 -0.67 19.38 -24.90
CA HIS A 386 -1.44 18.28 -24.35
C HIS A 386 -0.70 17.68 -23.14
N PRO A 387 -1.38 17.35 -22.01
CA PRO A 387 -0.72 16.82 -20.81
C PRO A 387 0.18 15.61 -21.07
N ARG A 388 -0.24 14.69 -21.94
CA ARG A 388 0.57 13.52 -22.29
C ARG A 388 1.83 13.86 -23.07
N GLN A 389 1.80 14.89 -23.93
CA GLN A 389 2.99 15.39 -24.61
C GLN A 389 3.98 15.98 -23.58
N MET A 390 3.47 16.76 -22.62
CA MET A 390 4.29 17.31 -21.54
C MET A 390 4.96 16.19 -20.73
N LEU A 391 4.21 15.15 -20.34
CA LEU A 391 4.76 14.02 -19.57
C LEU A 391 5.82 13.25 -20.37
N ARG A 392 5.65 13.06 -21.68
CA ARG A 392 6.65 12.42 -22.55
C ARG A 392 7.94 13.22 -22.68
N GLU A 393 7.83 14.55 -22.80
CA GLU A 393 9.02 15.42 -22.82
C GLU A 393 9.70 15.48 -21.45
N LEU A 394 8.91 15.46 -20.36
CA LEU A 394 9.44 15.38 -19.00
C LEU A 394 10.21 14.07 -18.77
N GLU A 395 9.69 12.93 -19.21
CA GLU A 395 10.37 11.64 -19.12
C GLU A 395 11.77 11.66 -19.78
N LYS A 396 11.89 12.28 -20.94
CA LYS A 396 13.16 12.42 -21.65
C LYS A 396 14.16 13.32 -20.91
N ALA A 397 13.66 14.33 -20.20
CA ALA A 397 14.47 15.32 -19.49
C ALA A 397 14.84 14.89 -18.06
N MET A 398 14.08 14.00 -17.45
CA MET A 398 14.30 13.56 -16.07
C MET A 398 15.56 12.72 -15.93
N PRO A 399 16.39 12.96 -14.91
CA PRO A 399 17.48 12.05 -14.54
C PRO A 399 16.95 10.65 -14.17
N ARG A 400 17.67 9.60 -14.51
CA ARG A 400 17.26 8.22 -14.20
C ARG A 400 17.05 7.93 -12.71
N HIS A 401 17.66 8.73 -11.82
CA HIS A 401 17.56 8.62 -10.38
C HIS A 401 16.57 9.62 -9.77
N ALA A 402 15.75 10.27 -10.59
CA ALA A 402 14.74 11.20 -10.10
C ALA A 402 13.67 10.46 -9.27
N MET A 403 13.31 11.03 -8.13
CA MET A 403 12.14 10.62 -7.37
C MET A 403 10.94 11.44 -7.82
N VAL A 404 9.86 10.76 -8.21
CA VAL A 404 8.64 11.42 -8.68
C VAL A 404 7.54 11.24 -7.64
N SER A 405 6.95 12.35 -7.21
CA SER A 405 5.76 12.35 -6.36
C SER A 405 4.63 13.06 -7.10
N THR A 406 3.48 12.44 -7.16
CA THR A 406 2.28 12.99 -7.79
C THR A 406 1.09 12.88 -6.85
N ASP A 407 0.16 13.80 -6.98
CA ASP A 407 -1.17 13.65 -6.39
C ASP A 407 -2.13 12.96 -7.38
N ILE A 408 -3.29 12.51 -6.91
CA ILE A 408 -4.32 11.91 -7.76
C ILE A 408 -4.98 12.99 -8.62
N GLY A 409 -5.12 12.67 -9.90
CA GLY A 409 -5.71 13.54 -10.91
C GLY A 409 -5.33 13.07 -12.31
N ASN A 410 -5.59 13.90 -13.31
CA ASN A 410 -5.25 13.57 -14.70
C ASN A 410 -3.73 13.45 -14.96
N ILE A 411 -2.89 13.86 -14.00
CA ILE A 411 -1.43 13.78 -14.10
C ILE A 411 -0.86 12.43 -13.67
N CYS A 412 -1.63 11.60 -12.99
CA CYS A 412 -1.20 10.26 -12.56
C CYS A 412 -1.81 9.12 -13.41
N SER A 413 -2.56 9.47 -14.46
CA SER A 413 -3.33 8.52 -15.30
C SER A 413 -2.76 8.42 -16.70
#